data_1641f6b64676c420a5718424c7d709d4
#
_entry.id   1641f6b64676c420a5718424c7d709d4
#
_cell.length_a   1.000
_cell.length_b   1.000
_cell.length_c   1.000
_cell.angle_alpha   90.00
_cell.angle_beta   90.00
_cell.angle_gamma   90.00
#
_symmetry.space_group_name_H-M   'P 1'
#
loop_
_entity.id
_entity.type
_entity.pdbx_description
1 polymer ?
#
loop_
_entity_poly.entity_id
_entity_poly.type
_entity_poly.pdbx_seq_one_letter_code
_entity_poly.pdbx_strand_id
1 'polypeptide(L)'
;MTNSMKIGIFGSNNDSTVDGVLAEVKAAEQDGFASYWQSQIFGLDALSTLSVVGHEVPRIELGTSVVPTYPRHPMMMAQQALTVNAAAGGRLCLGIGLSHQIVVESMWGMSFDKPVRHMREYLEVMMPLLEGKPVSHAGEAFNVNGGINVPGGTRPNVVIAALGEQMLKVTAALADGTLTWCTGPQTLANHTIPTLKAAADKAGRDST
;
A
#
# COMPACT_ATOMS: atom_id res chain seq x y z
N MET A 1 21.91 -19.75 3.89
CA MET A 1 20.89 -19.57 2.85
C MET A 1 21.22 -18.28 2.13
N THR A 2 21.56 -18.35 0.85
CA THR A 2 21.79 -17.14 0.04
C THR A 2 20.48 -16.38 -0.08
N ASN A 3 20.42 -15.21 0.52
CA ASN A 3 19.28 -14.30 0.43
C ASN A 3 19.25 -13.77 -1.01
N SER A 4 18.64 -14.52 -1.94
CA SER A 4 18.48 -14.04 -3.32
C SER A 4 17.47 -12.90 -3.32
N MET A 5 17.83 -11.80 -3.98
CA MET A 5 16.93 -10.66 -4.15
C MET A 5 15.67 -11.10 -4.90
N LYS A 6 14.51 -10.81 -4.32
CA LYS A 6 13.23 -11.07 -4.98
C LYS A 6 12.99 -10.03 -6.06
N ILE A 7 12.64 -10.48 -7.26
CA ILE A 7 12.32 -9.61 -8.40
C ILE A 7 10.82 -9.69 -8.65
N GLY A 8 10.17 -8.53 -8.75
CA GLY A 8 8.76 -8.38 -9.08
C GLY A 8 8.56 -7.66 -10.42
N ILE A 9 7.34 -7.74 -10.95
CA ILE A 9 6.89 -6.99 -12.12
C ILE A 9 6.00 -5.84 -11.67
N PHE A 10 6.17 -4.68 -12.30
CA PHE A 10 5.27 -3.54 -12.18
C PHE A 10 4.40 -3.44 -13.44
N GLY A 11 3.08 -3.64 -13.28
CA GLY A 11 2.09 -3.51 -14.34
C GLY A 11 1.46 -2.12 -14.35
N SER A 12 1.54 -1.39 -15.46
CA SER A 12 0.94 -0.06 -15.59
C SER A 12 -0.54 -0.08 -15.96
N ASN A 13 -0.99 -1.08 -16.65
CA ASN A 13 -2.39 -1.50 -16.90
C ASN A 13 -3.43 -0.42 -17.22
N ASN A 14 -3.02 0.76 -17.73
CA ASN A 14 -3.96 1.84 -18.04
C ASN A 14 -4.99 1.47 -19.12
N ASP A 15 -4.60 0.60 -20.07
CA ASP A 15 -5.41 0.19 -21.20
C ASP A 15 -5.78 -1.31 -21.18
N SER A 16 -5.50 -2.01 -20.08
CA SER A 16 -5.76 -3.44 -19.93
C SER A 16 -7.19 -3.71 -19.46
N THR A 17 -7.71 -4.89 -19.81
CA THR A 17 -8.92 -5.46 -19.21
C THR A 17 -8.56 -6.29 -17.98
N VAL A 18 -9.53 -6.65 -17.16
CA VAL A 18 -9.31 -7.56 -16.02
C VAL A 18 -8.73 -8.90 -16.48
N ASP A 19 -9.22 -9.45 -17.60
CA ASP A 19 -8.71 -10.69 -18.18
C ASP A 19 -7.26 -10.51 -18.70
N GLY A 20 -6.93 -9.34 -19.23
CA GLY A 20 -5.57 -9.00 -19.66
C GLY A 20 -4.59 -9.00 -18.49
N VAL A 21 -4.96 -8.37 -17.38
CA VAL A 21 -4.15 -8.38 -16.15
C VAL A 21 -4.02 -9.80 -15.59
N LEU A 22 -5.10 -10.57 -15.58
CA LEU A 22 -5.06 -11.97 -15.13
C LEU A 22 -4.09 -12.81 -15.96
N ALA A 23 -4.08 -12.64 -17.28
CA ALA A 23 -3.15 -13.32 -18.16
C ALA A 23 -1.70 -12.91 -17.90
N GLU A 24 -1.43 -11.61 -17.69
CA GLU A 24 -0.11 -11.07 -17.38
C GLU A 24 0.42 -11.64 -16.05
N VAL A 25 -0.42 -11.67 -15.00
CA VAL A 25 -0.03 -12.19 -13.69
C VAL A 25 0.21 -13.71 -13.73
N LYS A 26 -0.60 -14.47 -14.49
CA LYS A 26 -0.36 -15.89 -14.71
C LYS A 26 0.98 -16.14 -15.40
N ALA A 27 1.34 -15.35 -16.41
CA ALA A 27 2.63 -15.43 -17.07
C ALA A 27 3.77 -15.08 -16.11
N ALA A 28 3.65 -13.98 -15.35
CA ALA A 28 4.65 -13.58 -14.33
C ALA A 28 4.90 -14.68 -13.29
N GLU A 29 3.85 -15.36 -12.83
CA GLU A 29 3.97 -16.48 -11.91
C GLU A 29 4.69 -17.69 -12.55
N GLN A 30 4.39 -17.99 -13.81
CA GLN A 30 5.03 -19.09 -14.54
C GLN A 30 6.52 -18.81 -14.80
N ASP A 31 6.87 -17.56 -15.09
CA ASP A 31 8.24 -17.09 -15.30
C ASP A 31 9.06 -16.99 -13.99
N GLY A 32 8.42 -17.22 -12.84
CA GLY A 32 9.09 -17.29 -11.53
C GLY A 32 9.32 -15.94 -10.86
N PHE A 33 8.60 -14.88 -11.27
CA PHE A 33 8.64 -13.61 -10.54
C PHE A 33 8.03 -13.76 -9.15
N ALA A 34 8.63 -13.07 -8.17
CA ALA A 34 8.23 -13.15 -6.77
C ALA A 34 6.94 -12.38 -6.47
N SER A 35 6.70 -11.28 -7.20
CA SER A 35 5.55 -10.40 -6.95
C SER A 35 5.11 -9.68 -8.23
N TYR A 36 3.84 -9.31 -8.27
CA TYR A 36 3.25 -8.46 -9.28
C TYR A 36 2.61 -7.22 -8.64
N TRP A 37 2.95 -6.03 -9.14
CA TRP A 37 2.54 -4.76 -8.56
C TRP A 37 1.64 -3.99 -9.52
N GLN A 38 0.37 -3.83 -9.14
CA GLN A 38 -0.63 -3.10 -9.94
C GLN A 38 -0.61 -1.61 -9.62
N SER A 39 -0.45 -0.79 -10.65
CA SER A 39 -0.66 0.65 -10.51
C SER A 39 -2.13 1.00 -10.41
N GLN A 40 -2.43 2.11 -9.74
CA GLN A 40 -3.75 2.71 -9.81
C GLN A 40 -3.64 4.16 -10.25
N ILE A 41 -3.98 4.41 -11.51
CA ILE A 41 -4.05 5.75 -12.08
C ILE A 41 -5.52 6.05 -12.38
N PHE A 42 -5.96 5.99 -13.63
CA PHE A 42 -7.33 6.27 -14.05
C PHE A 42 -7.98 5.11 -14.83
N GLY A 43 -7.30 3.97 -14.91
CA GLY A 43 -7.81 2.74 -15.52
C GLY A 43 -8.55 1.86 -14.49
N LEU A 44 -8.23 0.57 -14.52
CA LEU A 44 -8.82 -0.40 -13.59
C LEU A 44 -8.53 -0.03 -12.12
N ASP A 45 -9.52 -0.22 -11.25
CA ASP A 45 -9.32 -0.16 -9.81
C ASP A 45 -8.42 -1.33 -9.37
N ALA A 46 -7.27 -1.00 -8.78
CA ALA A 46 -6.24 -1.99 -8.46
C ALA A 46 -6.74 -3.05 -7.47
N LEU A 47 -7.42 -2.65 -6.40
CA LEU A 47 -7.89 -3.59 -5.38
C LEU A 47 -9.01 -4.50 -5.93
N SER A 48 -9.94 -3.94 -6.71
CA SER A 48 -10.98 -4.74 -7.36
C SER A 48 -10.38 -5.76 -8.33
N THR A 49 -9.41 -5.35 -9.15
CA THR A 49 -8.70 -6.23 -10.08
C THR A 49 -7.93 -7.32 -9.34
N LEU A 50 -7.15 -6.94 -8.32
CA LEU A 50 -6.37 -7.90 -7.54
C LEU A 50 -7.23 -8.86 -6.70
N SER A 51 -8.49 -8.53 -6.41
CA SER A 51 -9.43 -9.47 -5.81
C SER A 51 -9.72 -10.66 -6.75
N VAL A 52 -9.97 -10.37 -8.03
CA VAL A 52 -10.21 -11.41 -9.05
C VAL A 52 -8.92 -12.20 -9.31
N VAL A 53 -7.82 -11.49 -9.57
CA VAL A 53 -6.51 -12.10 -9.87
C VAL A 53 -6.03 -12.98 -8.72
N GLY A 54 -6.16 -12.50 -7.47
CA GLY A 54 -5.70 -13.20 -6.28
C GLY A 54 -6.47 -14.49 -6.00
N HIS A 55 -7.72 -14.55 -6.42
CA HIS A 55 -8.53 -15.77 -6.35
C HIS A 55 -8.09 -16.82 -7.39
N GLU A 56 -7.67 -16.37 -8.56
CA GLU A 56 -7.33 -17.23 -9.70
C GLU A 56 -5.88 -17.69 -9.74
N VAL A 57 -4.95 -16.86 -9.23
CA VAL A 57 -3.49 -17.11 -9.29
C VAL A 57 -2.98 -17.45 -7.90
N PRO A 58 -2.43 -18.67 -7.66
CA PRO A 58 -2.31 -19.20 -6.29
C PRO A 58 -1.04 -18.85 -5.53
N ARG A 59 0.06 -18.39 -6.16
CA ARG A 59 1.37 -18.33 -5.49
C ARG A 59 2.01 -16.95 -5.43
N ILE A 60 1.99 -16.19 -6.53
CA ILE A 60 2.69 -14.91 -6.64
C ILE A 60 2.15 -13.88 -5.62
N GLU A 61 3.04 -13.11 -5.00
CA GLU A 61 2.65 -11.99 -4.15
C GLU A 61 2.03 -10.88 -5.01
N LEU A 62 0.96 -10.27 -4.53
CA LEU A 62 0.22 -9.22 -5.23
C LEU A 62 0.34 -7.91 -4.47
N GLY A 63 0.78 -6.87 -5.14
CA GLY A 63 0.94 -5.55 -4.54
C GLY A 63 0.19 -4.46 -5.28
N THR A 64 -0.14 -3.39 -4.57
CA THR A 64 -0.59 -2.14 -5.20
C THR A 64 0.52 -1.10 -5.18
N SER A 65 0.74 -0.38 -6.29
CA SER A 65 1.79 0.64 -6.39
C SER A 65 1.29 1.88 -7.13
N VAL A 66 0.54 2.73 -6.52
CA VAL A 66 -0.06 2.66 -5.19
C VAL A 66 -1.52 3.12 -5.23
N VAL A 67 -2.33 2.67 -4.28
CA VAL A 67 -3.72 3.16 -4.17
C VAL A 67 -3.73 4.52 -3.46
N PRO A 68 -4.39 5.54 -4.02
CA PRO A 68 -4.46 6.87 -3.41
C PRO A 68 -5.37 6.89 -2.18
N THR A 69 -4.93 7.62 -1.13
CA THR A 69 -5.65 7.70 0.15
C THR A 69 -6.78 8.72 0.15
N TYR A 70 -6.65 9.84 -0.56
CA TYR A 70 -7.63 10.94 -0.50
C TYR A 70 -9.07 10.53 -0.87
N PRO A 71 -9.33 9.79 -1.96
CA PRO A 71 -10.70 9.42 -2.34
C PRO A 71 -11.24 8.23 -1.55
N ARG A 72 -10.47 7.68 -0.61
CA ARG A 72 -10.87 6.50 0.17
C ARG A 72 -10.73 6.74 1.67
N HIS A 73 -11.83 6.62 2.39
CA HIS A 73 -11.80 6.67 3.85
C HIS A 73 -10.95 5.51 4.42
N PRO A 74 -10.10 5.72 5.45
CA PRO A 74 -9.18 4.69 5.98
C PRO A 74 -9.89 3.43 6.46
N MET A 75 -11.09 3.53 7.03
CA MET A 75 -11.91 2.37 7.41
C MET A 75 -12.34 1.55 6.19
N MET A 76 -12.73 2.20 5.10
CA MET A 76 -13.13 1.52 3.86
C MET A 76 -11.93 0.88 3.16
N MET A 77 -10.77 1.54 3.20
CA MET A 77 -9.51 0.96 2.71
C MET A 77 -9.15 -0.30 3.50
N ALA A 78 -9.23 -0.26 4.83
CA ALA A 78 -8.95 -1.43 5.67
C ALA A 78 -9.89 -2.60 5.34
N GLN A 79 -11.19 -2.35 5.22
CA GLN A 79 -12.18 -3.37 4.87
C GLN A 79 -11.90 -3.97 3.50
N GLN A 80 -11.64 -3.13 2.49
CA GLN A 80 -11.34 -3.57 1.13
C GLN A 80 -10.03 -4.38 1.10
N ALA A 81 -8.97 -3.90 1.75
CA ALA A 81 -7.68 -4.60 1.81
C ALA A 81 -7.78 -5.98 2.47
N LEU A 82 -8.51 -6.10 3.57
CA LEU A 82 -8.77 -7.39 4.23
C LEU A 82 -9.54 -8.34 3.32
N THR A 83 -10.53 -7.84 2.57
CA THR A 83 -11.32 -8.64 1.63
C THR A 83 -10.45 -9.15 0.48
N VAL A 84 -9.64 -8.26 -0.13
CA VAL A 84 -8.71 -8.64 -1.21
C VAL A 84 -7.67 -9.64 -0.70
N ASN A 85 -7.14 -9.41 0.50
CA ASN A 85 -6.16 -10.32 1.09
C ASN A 85 -6.75 -11.70 1.38
N ALA A 86 -8.00 -11.78 1.81
CA ALA A 86 -8.73 -13.03 1.96
C ALA A 86 -8.89 -13.76 0.62
N ALA A 87 -9.33 -13.06 -0.44
CA ALA A 87 -9.45 -13.61 -1.78
C ALA A 87 -8.10 -14.10 -2.34
N ALA A 88 -7.03 -13.37 -2.03
CA ALA A 88 -5.65 -13.70 -2.43
C ALA A 88 -4.96 -14.72 -1.50
N GLY A 89 -5.65 -15.31 -0.52
CA GLY A 89 -5.05 -16.28 0.40
C GLY A 89 -3.87 -15.72 1.22
N GLY A 90 -3.93 -14.45 1.62
CA GLY A 90 -2.92 -13.82 2.47
C GLY A 90 -1.71 -13.23 1.71
N ARG A 91 -1.77 -13.07 0.39
CA ARG A 91 -0.63 -12.67 -0.46
C ARG A 91 -0.66 -11.20 -0.90
N LEU A 92 -1.58 -10.38 -0.36
CA LEU A 92 -1.62 -8.96 -0.68
C LEU A 92 -0.55 -8.19 0.09
N CYS A 93 0.17 -7.32 -0.61
CA CYS A 93 0.93 -6.21 -0.06
C CYS A 93 0.23 -4.89 -0.45
N LEU A 94 -0.34 -4.19 0.52
CA LEU A 94 -1.08 -2.96 0.28
C LEU A 94 -0.12 -1.77 0.18
N GLY A 95 0.12 -1.29 -1.04
CA GLY A 95 0.83 -0.04 -1.27
C GLY A 95 -0.14 1.12 -1.41
N ILE A 96 0.02 2.14 -0.57
CA ILE A 96 -0.79 3.36 -0.58
C ILE A 96 0.06 4.62 -0.72
N GLY A 97 -0.55 5.69 -1.21
CA GLY A 97 0.12 6.97 -1.39
C GLY A 97 -0.85 8.14 -1.45
N LEU A 98 -0.29 9.35 -1.48
CA LEU A 98 -1.09 10.59 -1.47
C LEU A 98 -1.64 10.97 -2.84
N SER A 99 -1.11 10.40 -3.94
CA SER A 99 -1.25 10.96 -5.28
C SER A 99 -0.53 12.32 -5.41
N HIS A 100 -0.88 13.11 -6.42
CA HIS A 100 -0.29 14.42 -6.68
C HIS A 100 -1.27 15.54 -6.33
N GLN A 101 -0.77 16.68 -5.84
CA GLN A 101 -1.60 17.81 -5.45
C GLN A 101 -2.58 18.21 -6.55
N ILE A 102 -2.11 18.30 -7.80
CA ILE A 102 -2.96 18.69 -8.94
C ILE A 102 -4.12 17.69 -9.15
N VAL A 103 -3.89 16.41 -8.92
CA VAL A 103 -4.95 15.38 -9.04
C VAL A 103 -5.95 15.53 -7.89
N VAL A 104 -5.46 15.66 -6.66
CA VAL A 104 -6.31 15.79 -5.48
C VAL A 104 -7.17 17.06 -5.54
N GLU A 105 -6.57 18.19 -5.87
CA GLU A 105 -7.28 19.48 -5.87
C GLU A 105 -8.11 19.69 -7.14
N SER A 106 -7.52 19.46 -8.33
CA SER A 106 -8.19 19.84 -9.59
C SER A 106 -9.12 18.75 -10.13
N MET A 107 -8.82 17.46 -9.89
CA MET A 107 -9.66 16.37 -10.42
C MET A 107 -10.66 15.86 -9.38
N TRP A 108 -10.26 15.78 -8.10
CA TRP A 108 -11.13 15.23 -7.05
C TRP A 108 -11.80 16.31 -6.21
N GLY A 109 -11.42 17.59 -6.34
CA GLY A 109 -12.01 18.69 -5.59
C GLY A 109 -11.75 18.63 -4.09
N MET A 110 -10.67 17.99 -3.68
CA MET A 110 -10.27 17.80 -2.27
C MET A 110 -9.10 18.72 -1.92
N SER A 111 -8.92 19.04 -0.63
CA SER A 111 -7.76 19.80 -0.17
C SER A 111 -6.53 18.91 -0.03
N PHE A 112 -5.37 19.36 -0.51
CA PHE A 112 -4.07 18.71 -0.30
C PHE A 112 -3.29 19.31 0.88
N ASP A 113 -3.98 19.96 1.80
CA ASP A 113 -3.36 20.54 2.98
C ASP A 113 -2.76 19.48 3.90
N LYS A 114 -1.57 19.80 4.45
CA LYS A 114 -0.89 18.99 5.48
C LYS A 114 -0.81 17.49 5.18
N PRO A 115 -0.27 17.09 4.00
CA PRO A 115 -0.30 15.71 3.52
C PRO A 115 0.39 14.70 4.45
N VAL A 116 1.41 15.11 5.21
CA VAL A 116 2.07 14.24 6.20
C VAL A 116 1.14 13.95 7.39
N ARG A 117 0.36 14.94 7.84
CA ARG A 117 -0.66 14.72 8.87
C ARG A 117 -1.75 13.79 8.36
N HIS A 118 -2.26 14.06 7.15
CA HIS A 118 -3.26 13.21 6.51
C HIS A 118 -2.80 11.73 6.51
N MET A 119 -1.60 11.44 6.04
CA MET A 119 -1.08 10.07 6.02
C MET A 119 -0.91 9.48 7.42
N ARG A 120 -0.42 10.26 8.38
CA ARG A 120 -0.27 9.81 9.77
C ARG A 120 -1.61 9.38 10.36
N GLU A 121 -2.61 10.27 10.35
CA GLU A 121 -3.93 9.98 10.90
C GLU A 121 -4.64 8.87 10.12
N TYR A 122 -4.43 8.80 8.79
CA TYR A 122 -4.90 7.70 7.95
C TYR A 122 -4.41 6.34 8.45
N LEU A 123 -3.11 6.24 8.75
CA LEU A 123 -2.51 5.01 9.28
C LEU A 123 -2.93 4.73 10.72
N GLU A 124 -3.04 5.75 11.57
CA GLU A 124 -3.51 5.60 12.96
C GLU A 124 -4.94 5.04 13.03
N VAL A 125 -5.76 5.30 12.01
CA VAL A 125 -7.10 4.69 11.86
C VAL A 125 -7.01 3.32 11.19
N MET A 126 -6.30 3.20 10.08
CA MET A 126 -6.32 2.01 9.25
C MET A 126 -5.61 0.80 9.88
N MET A 127 -4.46 1.02 10.50
CA MET A 127 -3.62 -0.08 11.00
C MET A 127 -4.29 -0.90 12.11
N PRO A 128 -4.91 -0.31 13.15
CA PRO A 128 -5.66 -1.08 14.13
C PRO A 128 -6.81 -1.89 13.52
N LEU A 129 -7.52 -1.31 12.55
CA LEU A 129 -8.63 -1.99 11.85
C LEU A 129 -8.14 -3.20 11.05
N LEU A 130 -6.98 -3.11 10.40
CA LEU A 130 -6.35 -4.24 9.72
C LEU A 130 -5.97 -5.37 10.68
N GLU A 131 -5.69 -5.03 11.94
CA GLU A 131 -5.41 -5.98 13.02
C GLU A 131 -6.69 -6.54 13.68
N GLY A 132 -7.87 -6.17 13.20
CA GLY A 132 -9.16 -6.58 13.76
C GLY A 132 -9.50 -5.88 15.08
N LYS A 133 -8.81 -4.78 15.41
CA LYS A 133 -9.05 -3.96 16.61
C LYS A 133 -9.99 -2.81 16.29
N PRO A 134 -10.91 -2.43 17.20
CA PRO A 134 -11.67 -1.20 17.03
C PRO A 134 -10.76 0.02 17.16
N VAL A 135 -11.15 1.11 16.53
CA VAL A 135 -10.46 2.40 16.61
C VAL A 135 -11.38 3.46 17.18
N SER A 136 -10.79 4.34 18.00
CA SER A 136 -11.40 5.61 18.42
C SER A 136 -10.36 6.70 18.21
N HIS A 137 -10.47 7.43 17.12
CA HIS A 137 -9.52 8.45 16.69
C HIS A 137 -10.26 9.78 16.50
N ALA A 138 -9.74 10.83 17.14
CA ALA A 138 -10.24 12.19 17.04
C ALA A 138 -9.08 13.09 16.59
N GLY A 139 -8.86 13.16 15.30
CA GLY A 139 -7.82 13.95 14.67
C GLY A 139 -8.37 15.19 13.95
N GLU A 140 -7.47 15.90 13.25
CA GLU A 140 -7.85 17.05 12.42
C GLU A 140 -8.25 16.61 10.99
N ALA A 141 -7.66 15.54 10.47
CA ALA A 141 -7.99 14.99 9.15
C ALA A 141 -9.09 13.93 9.23
N PHE A 142 -9.10 13.15 10.29
CA PHE A 142 -10.07 12.06 10.48
C PHE A 142 -10.64 12.04 11.89
N ASN A 143 -11.96 11.77 11.97
CA ASN A 143 -12.66 11.50 13.21
C ASN A 143 -13.43 10.19 13.05
N VAL A 144 -12.94 9.10 13.64
CA VAL A 144 -13.44 7.75 13.38
C VAL A 144 -13.59 6.98 14.68
N ASN A 145 -14.78 6.40 14.86
CA ASN A 145 -15.07 5.53 16.01
C ASN A 145 -15.80 4.28 15.53
N GLY A 146 -15.20 3.11 15.70
CA GLY A 146 -15.80 1.85 15.31
C GLY A 146 -14.80 0.75 15.00
N GLY A 147 -15.31 -0.36 14.47
CA GLY A 147 -14.52 -1.52 14.06
C GLY A 147 -15.10 -2.16 12.81
N ILE A 148 -14.33 -3.03 12.20
CA ILE A 148 -14.74 -3.84 11.04
C ILE A 148 -14.48 -5.31 11.36
N ASN A 149 -15.26 -6.18 10.72
CA ASN A 149 -15.05 -7.62 10.77
C ASN A 149 -15.14 -8.17 9.36
N VAL A 150 -14.03 -8.75 8.87
CA VAL A 150 -13.96 -9.38 7.57
C VAL A 150 -13.60 -10.86 7.77
N PRO A 151 -14.57 -11.77 7.68
CA PRO A 151 -14.32 -13.20 7.86
C PRO A 151 -13.25 -13.70 6.88
N GLY A 152 -12.26 -14.42 7.39
CA GLY A 152 -11.12 -14.91 6.59
C GLY A 152 -10.07 -13.84 6.26
N GLY A 153 -10.32 -12.58 6.57
CA GLY A 153 -9.35 -11.49 6.37
C GLY A 153 -8.19 -11.60 7.36
N THR A 154 -6.98 -11.53 6.83
CA THR A 154 -5.74 -11.38 7.59
C THR A 154 -5.08 -10.06 7.23
N ARG A 155 -4.32 -9.50 8.17
CA ARG A 155 -3.62 -8.22 7.94
C ARG A 155 -2.62 -8.36 6.79
N PRO A 156 -2.73 -7.58 5.69
CA PRO A 156 -1.69 -7.50 4.68
C PRO A 156 -0.51 -6.66 5.18
N ASN A 157 0.67 -6.83 4.56
CA ASN A 157 1.74 -5.85 4.70
C ASN A 157 1.29 -4.52 4.09
N VAL A 158 1.65 -3.41 4.74
CA VAL A 158 1.32 -2.05 4.29
C VAL A 158 2.60 -1.28 3.99
N VAL A 159 2.73 -0.80 2.75
CA VAL A 159 3.86 -0.02 2.29
C VAL A 159 3.41 1.35 1.78
N ILE A 160 4.21 2.37 2.05
CA ILE A 160 3.84 3.76 1.75
C ILE A 160 4.73 4.31 0.64
N ALA A 161 4.15 4.96 -0.36
CA ALA A 161 4.92 5.74 -1.32
C ALA A 161 5.51 6.96 -0.62
N ALA A 162 6.80 6.92 -0.31
CA ALA A 162 7.48 7.95 0.45
C ALA A 162 8.87 8.25 -0.13
N LEU A 163 9.17 9.54 -0.33
CA LEU A 163 10.46 10.04 -0.78
C LEU A 163 11.04 11.08 0.19
N GLY A 164 10.20 11.98 0.69
CA GLY A 164 10.61 13.05 1.60
C GLY A 164 10.77 12.56 3.04
N GLU A 165 11.71 13.16 3.75
CA GLU A 165 12.12 12.78 5.11
C GLU A 165 10.93 12.63 6.09
N GLN A 166 9.98 13.56 6.09
CA GLN A 166 8.85 13.52 7.02
C GLN A 166 7.90 12.35 6.73
N MET A 167 7.69 12.04 5.44
CA MET A 167 6.86 10.89 5.06
C MET A 167 7.58 9.58 5.37
N LEU A 168 8.89 9.49 5.15
CA LEU A 168 9.70 8.33 5.55
C LEU A 168 9.66 8.08 7.06
N LYS A 169 9.63 9.16 7.88
CA LYS A 169 9.48 9.04 9.35
C LYS A 169 8.10 8.49 9.74
N VAL A 170 7.03 8.93 9.08
CA VAL A 170 5.68 8.38 9.31
C VAL A 170 5.62 6.93 8.89
N THR A 171 6.18 6.59 7.72
CA THR A 171 6.28 5.23 7.21
C THR A 171 6.97 4.30 8.21
N ALA A 172 8.16 4.67 8.67
CA ALA A 172 8.94 3.87 9.61
C ALA A 172 8.22 3.68 10.96
N ALA A 173 7.45 4.66 11.41
CA ALA A 173 6.74 4.59 12.68
C ALA A 173 5.46 3.73 12.61
N LEU A 174 4.75 3.70 11.48
CA LEU A 174 3.38 3.20 11.42
C LEU A 174 3.12 2.13 10.35
N ALA A 175 4.00 1.98 9.35
CA ALA A 175 3.83 1.04 8.24
C ALA A 175 4.92 -0.04 8.22
N ASP A 176 4.82 -1.01 7.32
CA ASP A 176 5.76 -2.15 7.23
C ASP A 176 6.91 -1.89 6.26
N GLY A 177 6.82 -0.85 5.43
CA GLY A 177 7.85 -0.52 4.47
C GLY A 177 7.51 0.67 3.59
N THR A 178 8.39 0.92 2.62
CA THR A 178 8.22 2.01 1.65
C THR A 178 8.32 1.52 0.22
N LEU A 179 7.58 2.18 -0.66
CA LEU A 179 7.78 2.12 -2.11
C LEU A 179 8.43 3.43 -2.56
N THR A 180 9.52 3.32 -3.31
CA THR A 180 10.22 4.46 -3.87
C THR A 180 9.92 4.58 -5.36
N TRP A 181 9.89 5.80 -5.88
CA TRP A 181 9.69 6.08 -7.31
C TRP A 181 10.91 6.77 -7.91
N CYS A 182 11.43 6.22 -9.00
CA CYS A 182 12.59 6.76 -9.71
C CYS A 182 13.80 7.05 -8.80
N THR A 183 14.03 6.20 -7.81
CA THR A 183 15.07 6.40 -6.79
C THR A 183 16.29 5.55 -7.10
N GLY A 184 17.43 6.19 -7.29
CA GLY A 184 18.70 5.51 -7.59
C GLY A 184 19.37 4.90 -6.33
N PRO A 185 20.34 3.98 -6.52
CA PRO A 185 21.00 3.27 -5.42
C PRO A 185 21.66 4.20 -4.40
N GLN A 186 22.25 5.32 -4.85
CA GLN A 186 22.89 6.29 -3.94
C GLN A 186 21.87 6.99 -3.04
N THR A 187 20.69 7.35 -3.56
CA THR A 187 19.62 7.94 -2.75
C THR A 187 19.08 6.93 -1.75
N LEU A 188 18.92 5.67 -2.16
CA LEU A 188 18.52 4.61 -1.23
C LEU A 188 19.54 4.46 -0.10
N ALA A 189 20.83 4.37 -0.42
CA ALA A 189 21.88 4.15 0.57
C ALA A 189 22.13 5.35 1.49
N ASN A 190 22.07 6.58 0.96
CA ASN A 190 22.50 7.77 1.68
C ASN A 190 21.35 8.59 2.30
N HIS A 191 20.10 8.35 1.88
CA HIS A 191 18.94 9.09 2.38
C HIS A 191 17.81 8.17 2.86
N THR A 192 17.24 7.34 1.99
CA THR A 192 16.02 6.61 2.29
C THR A 192 16.23 5.60 3.43
N ILE A 193 17.19 4.69 3.29
CA ILE A 193 17.46 3.64 4.28
C ILE A 193 17.90 4.21 5.63
N PRO A 194 18.88 5.15 5.71
CA PRO A 194 19.25 5.75 6.99
C PRO A 194 18.11 6.47 7.69
N THR A 195 17.26 7.20 6.92
CA THR A 195 16.11 7.90 7.48
C THR A 195 15.07 6.93 8.07
N LEU A 196 14.77 5.86 7.34
CA LEU A 196 13.85 4.82 7.82
C LEU A 196 14.39 4.14 9.08
N LYS A 197 15.65 3.71 9.08
CA LYS A 197 16.28 3.05 10.24
C LYS A 197 16.24 3.93 11.48
N ALA A 198 16.74 5.15 11.39
CA ALA A 198 16.74 6.08 12.51
C ALA A 198 15.33 6.37 13.07
N ALA A 199 14.31 6.42 12.18
CA ALA A 199 12.94 6.66 12.60
C ALA A 199 12.28 5.41 13.20
N ALA A 200 12.57 4.21 12.70
CA ALA A 200 12.11 2.95 13.25
C ALA A 200 12.69 2.72 14.66
N ASP A 201 14.01 2.91 14.82
CA ASP A 201 14.68 2.81 16.12
C ASP A 201 14.07 3.77 17.15
N LYS A 202 13.80 5.03 16.73
CA LYS A 202 13.12 6.01 17.59
C LYS A 202 11.69 5.60 17.97
N ALA A 203 11.01 4.87 17.10
CA ALA A 203 9.66 4.34 17.33
C ALA A 203 9.65 3.00 18.09
N GLY A 204 10.82 2.44 18.43
CA GLY A 204 10.95 1.13 19.09
C GLY A 204 10.56 -0.04 18.19
N ARG A 205 10.67 0.12 16.86
CA ARG A 205 10.35 -0.90 15.86
C ARG A 205 11.63 -1.49 15.28
N ASP A 206 11.55 -2.76 14.89
CA ASP A 206 12.65 -3.41 14.16
C ASP A 206 12.86 -2.71 12.81
N SER A 207 14.11 -2.37 12.52
CA SER A 207 14.55 -1.67 11.31
C SER A 207 15.23 -2.59 10.28
N THR A 208 15.19 -3.91 10.50
CA THR A 208 15.80 -4.93 9.62
C THR A 208 14.88 -5.41 8.52
#